data_5d4cfef3ca50b3ca6000ab11d98dcf67
#
_entry.id   5d4cfef3ca50b3ca6000ab11d98dcf67
#
_cell.length_a   1.000
_cell.length_b   1.000
_cell.length_c   1.000
_cell.angle_alpha   90.00
_cell.angle_beta   90.00
_cell.angle_gamma   90.00
#
_symmetry.space_group_name_H-M   'P 1'
#
loop_
_entity.id
_entity.type
_entity.pdbx_description
1 polymer ?
#
loop_
_entity_poly.entity_id
_entity_poly.type
_entity_poly.pdbx_seq_one_letter_code
_entity_poly.pdbx_strand_id
1 'polypeptide(L)'
;HFVAPLVFAVILWKFHSKHYWRFIFALVVLSFGAFITYLIYPAAPPWMAKDLGYIAEPITRISSNIWYAMGVDNFSEVYQRLPANPVAAVPSLHSAYPLLVCLFLIRILGFRKTGWTLFYPITMWIGVVYMAEHYVIDVLLGALYAIIAFALSQNDTLYNYLKKTIMNIRINGLTKIKKEGNFKSFKEANEY
;
A
#
# COMPACT_ATOMS: atom_id res chain seq x y z
N HIS A 1 -8.79 3.83 3.90
CA HIS A 1 -8.19 2.63 3.30
C HIS A 1 -6.74 2.42 3.76
N PHE A 2 -5.92 3.44 3.94
CA PHE A 2 -4.53 3.30 4.44
C PHE A 2 -4.43 2.82 5.90
N VAL A 3 -5.40 3.17 6.73
CA VAL A 3 -5.40 2.77 8.15
C VAL A 3 -5.74 1.28 8.31
N ALA A 4 -6.64 0.75 7.50
CA ALA A 4 -7.10 -0.64 7.63
C ALA A 4 -5.97 -1.69 7.54
N PRO A 5 -5.04 -1.65 6.57
CA PRO A 5 -3.93 -2.60 6.53
C PRO A 5 -2.97 -2.44 7.71
N LEU A 6 -2.78 -1.23 8.25
CA LEU A 6 -1.94 -1.01 9.43
C LEU A 6 -2.57 -1.61 10.69
N VAL A 7 -3.87 -1.36 10.91
CA VAL A 7 -4.62 -1.98 12.01
C VAL A 7 -4.61 -3.50 11.88
N PHE A 8 -4.83 -4.01 10.67
CA PHE A 8 -4.80 -5.44 10.42
C PHE A 8 -3.41 -6.04 10.68
N ALA A 9 -2.34 -5.35 10.33
CA ALA A 9 -0.97 -5.76 10.66
C ALA A 9 -0.77 -5.90 12.18
N VAL A 10 -1.26 -4.93 12.98
CA VAL A 10 -1.20 -5.00 14.45
C VAL A 10 -2.00 -6.19 14.99
N ILE A 11 -3.19 -6.45 14.44
CA ILE A 11 -4.01 -7.61 14.81
C ILE A 11 -3.27 -8.92 14.51
N LEU A 12 -2.67 -9.03 13.31
CA LEU A 12 -1.89 -10.22 12.95
C LEU A 12 -0.68 -10.41 13.85
N TRP A 13 0.04 -9.33 14.14
CA TRP A 13 1.19 -9.38 15.05
C TRP A 13 0.81 -9.92 16.43
N LYS A 14 -0.32 -9.48 16.98
CA LYS A 14 -0.77 -9.85 18.32
C LYS A 14 -1.40 -11.25 18.36
N PHE A 15 -2.25 -11.60 17.39
CA PHE A 15 -3.10 -12.80 17.48
C PHE A 15 -2.74 -13.90 16.47
N HIS A 16 -2.06 -13.56 15.36
CA HIS A 16 -1.75 -14.48 14.25
C HIS A 16 -0.34 -14.27 13.71
N SER A 17 0.66 -14.23 14.58
CA SER A 17 2.06 -13.87 14.29
C SER A 17 2.69 -14.67 13.13
N LYS A 18 2.28 -15.93 12.92
CA LYS A 18 2.72 -16.76 11.79
C LYS A 18 2.36 -16.18 10.43
N HIS A 19 1.28 -15.37 10.33
CA HIS A 19 0.82 -14.73 9.10
C HIS A 19 1.30 -13.28 8.97
N TYR A 20 1.76 -12.68 10.05
CA TYR A 20 2.20 -11.29 10.11
C TYR A 20 3.24 -10.95 9.04
N TRP A 21 4.36 -11.67 9.02
CA TRP A 21 5.44 -11.37 8.09
C TRP A 21 5.07 -11.62 6.62
N ARG A 22 4.17 -12.57 6.34
CA ARG A 22 3.65 -12.78 4.99
C ARG A 22 2.77 -11.62 4.55
N PHE A 23 1.96 -11.08 5.47
CA PHE A 23 1.14 -9.91 5.19
C PHE A 23 2.02 -8.66 4.96
N ILE A 24 3.00 -8.41 5.82
CA ILE A 24 3.95 -7.31 5.64
C ILE A 24 4.69 -7.43 4.31
N PHE A 25 5.16 -8.63 3.96
CA PHE A 25 5.79 -8.86 2.66
C PHE A 25 4.85 -8.54 1.50
N ALA A 26 3.61 -9.02 1.52
CA ALA A 26 2.62 -8.71 0.50
C ALA A 26 2.33 -7.20 0.41
N LEU A 27 2.20 -6.52 1.56
CA LEU A 27 1.96 -5.09 1.63
C LEU A 27 3.11 -4.29 1.02
N VAL A 28 4.35 -4.68 1.29
CA VAL A 28 5.56 -4.07 0.72
C VAL A 28 5.61 -4.29 -0.79
N VAL A 29 5.44 -5.54 -1.25
CA VAL A 29 5.44 -5.87 -2.69
C VAL A 29 4.37 -5.08 -3.44
N LEU A 30 3.16 -5.02 -2.89
CA LEU A 30 2.06 -4.25 -3.47
C LEU A 30 2.40 -2.76 -3.56
N SER A 31 2.86 -2.16 -2.46
CA SER A 31 3.14 -0.72 -2.38
C SER A 31 4.30 -0.32 -3.30
N PHE A 32 5.39 -1.09 -3.30
CA PHE A 32 6.52 -0.82 -4.19
C PHE A 32 6.18 -1.07 -5.66
N GLY A 33 5.41 -2.12 -5.97
CA GLY A 33 4.93 -2.36 -7.33
C GLY A 33 4.09 -1.21 -7.85
N ALA A 34 3.15 -0.70 -7.05
CA ALA A 34 2.35 0.46 -7.39
C ALA A 34 3.23 1.73 -7.56
N PHE A 35 4.17 1.96 -6.63
CA PHE A 35 5.09 3.10 -6.70
C PHE A 35 5.92 3.10 -7.97
N ILE A 36 6.48 1.95 -8.36
CA ILE A 36 7.23 1.81 -9.62
C ILE A 36 6.32 2.13 -10.82
N THR A 37 5.06 1.67 -10.80
CA THR A 37 4.11 1.98 -11.86
C THR A 37 3.81 3.47 -11.94
N TYR A 38 3.64 4.17 -10.83
CA TYR A 38 3.44 5.63 -10.80
C TYR A 38 4.62 6.41 -11.37
N LEU A 39 5.84 5.90 -11.22
CA LEU A 39 7.03 6.53 -11.79
C LEU A 39 7.14 6.32 -13.31
N ILE A 40 6.73 5.13 -13.80
CA ILE A 40 6.85 4.78 -15.22
C ILE A 40 5.65 5.27 -16.02
N TYR A 41 4.47 5.23 -15.42
CA TYR A 41 3.19 5.54 -16.05
C TYR A 41 2.37 6.49 -15.16
N PRO A 42 2.71 7.78 -15.13
CA PRO A 42 1.90 8.77 -14.42
C PRO A 42 0.54 8.91 -15.12
N ALA A 43 -0.54 8.70 -14.37
CA ALA A 43 -1.91 8.71 -14.88
C ALA A 43 -2.77 9.68 -14.10
N ALA A 44 -3.44 10.59 -14.81
CA ALA A 44 -4.35 11.56 -14.21
C ALA A 44 -5.70 10.89 -13.86
N PRO A 45 -6.25 11.13 -12.65
CA PRO A 45 -7.60 10.70 -12.30
C PRO A 45 -8.67 11.42 -13.13
N PRO A 46 -9.93 10.89 -13.21
CA PRO A 46 -11.01 11.48 -14.02
C PRO A 46 -11.24 12.97 -13.77
N TRP A 47 -11.27 13.40 -12.50
CA TRP A 47 -11.46 14.81 -12.14
C TRP A 47 -10.35 15.72 -12.74
N MET A 48 -9.10 15.27 -12.69
CA MET A 48 -7.96 16.03 -13.20
C MET A 48 -7.93 16.04 -14.72
N ALA A 49 -8.25 14.91 -15.37
CA ALA A 49 -8.33 14.82 -16.83
C ALA A 49 -9.41 15.76 -17.39
N LYS A 50 -10.54 15.91 -16.67
CA LYS A 50 -11.58 16.89 -16.99
C LYS A 50 -11.07 18.32 -16.84
N ASP A 51 -10.40 18.65 -15.74
CA ASP A 51 -9.89 20.01 -15.46
C ASP A 51 -8.79 20.42 -16.47
N LEU A 52 -8.05 19.45 -17.01
CA LEU A 52 -7.09 19.64 -18.10
C LEU A 52 -7.72 19.68 -19.50
N GLY A 53 -9.03 19.50 -19.62
CA GLY A 53 -9.75 19.56 -20.89
C GLY A 53 -9.68 18.30 -21.76
N TYR A 54 -9.18 17.17 -21.23
CA TYR A 54 -9.17 15.89 -21.93
C TYR A 54 -10.52 15.17 -21.94
N ILE A 55 -11.44 15.56 -21.05
CA ILE A 55 -12.79 15.02 -20.95
C ILE A 55 -13.77 16.19 -21.07
N ALA A 56 -14.68 16.10 -22.03
CA ALA A 56 -15.68 17.16 -22.30
C ALA A 56 -16.89 17.08 -21.36
N GLU A 57 -17.21 15.87 -20.85
CA GLU A 57 -18.35 15.64 -19.97
C GLU A 57 -18.15 16.30 -18.60
N PRO A 58 -19.24 16.78 -17.97
CA PRO A 58 -19.20 17.39 -16.65
C PRO A 58 -18.90 16.33 -15.57
N ILE A 59 -17.65 16.25 -15.15
CA ILE A 59 -17.22 15.40 -14.04
C ILE A 59 -17.00 16.28 -12.80
N THR A 60 -17.66 15.94 -11.69
CA THR A 60 -17.48 16.63 -10.41
C THR A 60 -16.67 15.76 -9.46
N ARG A 61 -15.63 16.32 -8.86
CA ARG A 61 -14.88 15.67 -7.79
C ARG A 61 -15.69 15.70 -6.49
N ILE A 62 -16.43 14.64 -6.20
CA ILE A 62 -17.36 14.60 -5.04
C ILE A 62 -16.59 14.59 -3.71
N SER A 63 -15.39 14.03 -3.66
CA SER A 63 -14.58 13.99 -2.45
C SER A 63 -14.28 15.38 -1.88
N SER A 64 -14.10 16.41 -2.72
CA SER A 64 -13.93 17.79 -2.27
C SER A 64 -15.18 18.33 -1.56
N ASN A 65 -16.36 17.99 -2.06
CA ASN A 65 -17.64 18.41 -1.48
C ASN A 65 -17.89 17.77 -0.10
N ILE A 66 -17.45 16.51 0.09
CA ILE A 66 -17.55 15.82 1.39
C ILE A 66 -16.70 16.53 2.43
N TRP A 67 -15.46 16.91 2.09
CA TRP A 67 -14.57 17.63 2.99
C TRP A 67 -15.13 19.02 3.35
N TYR A 68 -15.70 19.72 2.37
CA TYR A 68 -16.39 20.98 2.61
C TYR A 68 -17.57 20.79 3.59
N ALA A 69 -18.41 19.77 3.38
CA ALA A 69 -19.52 19.44 4.27
C ALA A 69 -19.07 19.06 5.69
N MET A 70 -17.81 18.60 5.86
CA MET A 70 -17.20 18.32 7.16
C MET A 70 -16.50 19.54 7.80
N GLY A 71 -16.67 20.74 7.23
CA GLY A 71 -16.07 21.98 7.73
C GLY A 71 -14.61 22.21 7.31
N VAL A 72 -14.14 21.52 6.28
CA VAL A 72 -12.82 21.74 5.69
C VAL A 72 -12.96 22.57 4.42
N ASP A 73 -13.09 23.88 4.61
CA ASP A 73 -13.42 24.82 3.51
C ASP A 73 -12.31 24.94 2.46
N ASN A 74 -11.07 24.67 2.83
CA ASN A 74 -9.88 24.81 1.99
C ASN A 74 -9.28 23.45 1.57
N PHE A 75 -10.14 22.45 1.31
CA PHE A 75 -9.65 21.09 0.96
C PHE A 75 -8.68 21.08 -0.22
N SER A 76 -8.95 21.86 -1.26
CA SER A 76 -8.06 21.96 -2.43
C SER A 76 -6.68 22.51 -2.07
N GLU A 77 -6.59 23.51 -1.20
CA GLU A 77 -5.32 24.06 -0.72
C GLU A 77 -4.58 23.07 0.20
N VAL A 78 -5.30 22.42 1.11
CA VAL A 78 -4.74 21.39 2.00
C VAL A 78 -4.22 20.22 1.17
N TYR A 79 -4.97 19.78 0.15
CA TYR A 79 -4.55 18.70 -0.74
C TYR A 79 -3.30 19.04 -1.55
N GLN A 80 -3.17 20.28 -2.04
CA GLN A 80 -1.98 20.75 -2.74
C GLN A 80 -0.74 20.83 -1.84
N ARG A 81 -0.92 21.05 -0.54
CA ARG A 81 0.16 21.07 0.45
C ARG A 81 0.57 19.68 0.92
N LEU A 82 -0.29 18.66 0.74
CA LEU A 82 0.08 17.29 1.02
C LEU A 82 1.05 16.80 -0.08
N PRO A 83 2.09 16.04 0.28
CA PRO A 83 3.01 15.44 -0.70
C PRO A 83 2.34 14.26 -1.41
N ALA A 84 1.13 14.48 -1.93
CA ALA A 84 0.38 13.50 -2.70
C ALA A 84 0.76 13.61 -4.16
N ASN A 85 1.03 12.48 -4.82
CA ASN A 85 1.25 12.46 -6.26
C ASN A 85 -0.12 12.53 -6.97
N PRO A 86 -0.48 13.67 -7.60
CA PRO A 86 -1.80 13.83 -8.23
C PRO A 86 -2.00 12.93 -9.46
N VAL A 87 -0.92 12.41 -10.04
CA VAL A 87 -0.95 11.53 -11.23
C VAL A 87 -0.71 10.05 -10.87
N ALA A 88 -1.04 9.64 -9.67
CA ALA A 88 -0.93 8.26 -9.18
C ALA A 88 -2.29 7.52 -9.26
N ALA A 89 -3.00 7.62 -10.38
CA ALA A 89 -4.29 6.97 -10.52
C ALA A 89 -4.16 5.45 -10.74
N VAL A 90 -3.14 4.98 -11.48
CA VAL A 90 -2.96 3.57 -11.89
C VAL A 90 -1.70 2.97 -11.28
N PRO A 91 -1.80 1.83 -10.56
CA PRO A 91 -2.98 1.11 -10.08
C PRO A 91 -3.62 1.77 -8.84
N SER A 92 -4.92 1.58 -8.63
CA SER A 92 -5.61 2.12 -7.46
C SER A 92 -5.23 1.38 -6.17
N LEU A 93 -4.51 2.03 -5.26
CA LEU A 93 -4.25 1.50 -3.91
C LEU A 93 -5.50 1.53 -3.02
N HIS A 94 -6.49 2.37 -3.35
CA HIS A 94 -7.81 2.35 -2.70
C HIS A 94 -8.53 1.03 -2.93
N SER A 95 -8.31 0.40 -4.08
CA SER A 95 -8.88 -0.91 -4.38
C SER A 95 -8.02 -2.05 -3.84
N ALA A 96 -6.71 -1.90 -3.92
CA ALA A 96 -5.75 -2.96 -3.63
C ALA A 96 -5.65 -3.30 -2.14
N TYR A 97 -5.52 -2.31 -1.26
CA TYR A 97 -5.35 -2.54 0.17
C TYR A 97 -6.56 -3.22 0.85
N PRO A 98 -7.81 -2.78 0.61
CA PRO A 98 -8.96 -3.49 1.14
C PRO A 98 -9.03 -4.94 0.69
N LEU A 99 -8.76 -5.20 -0.59
CA LEU A 99 -8.77 -6.55 -1.13
C LEU A 99 -7.68 -7.42 -0.50
N LEU A 100 -6.46 -6.89 -0.36
CA LEU A 100 -5.35 -7.61 0.27
C LEU A 100 -5.71 -8.03 1.71
N VAL A 101 -6.31 -7.15 2.50
CA VAL A 101 -6.79 -7.46 3.86
C VAL A 101 -7.81 -8.60 3.83
N CYS A 102 -8.80 -8.53 2.92
CA CYS A 102 -9.84 -9.57 2.78
C CYS A 102 -9.25 -10.92 2.36
N LEU A 103 -8.30 -10.95 1.43
CA LEU A 103 -7.64 -12.18 1.01
C LEU A 103 -6.92 -12.86 2.18
N PHE A 104 -6.24 -12.10 3.03
CA PHE A 104 -5.61 -12.65 4.24
C PHE A 104 -6.63 -13.09 5.29
N LEU A 105 -7.72 -12.36 5.50
CA LEU A 105 -8.82 -12.78 6.38
C LEU A 105 -9.41 -14.11 5.93
N ILE A 106 -9.72 -14.23 4.63
CA ILE A 106 -10.25 -15.45 4.03
C ILE A 106 -9.25 -16.62 4.19
N ARG A 107 -7.96 -16.36 3.99
CA ARG A 107 -6.90 -17.35 4.12
C ARG A 107 -6.74 -17.86 5.54
N ILE A 108 -6.92 -17.00 6.55
CA ILE A 108 -6.70 -17.31 7.96
C ILE A 108 -7.93 -17.96 8.60
N LEU A 109 -9.10 -17.42 8.34
CA LEU A 109 -10.34 -17.78 9.02
C LEU A 109 -11.32 -18.60 8.16
N GLY A 110 -11.05 -18.70 6.86
CA GLY A 110 -11.87 -19.41 5.89
C GLY A 110 -12.98 -18.57 5.28
N PHE A 111 -13.30 -18.85 4.00
CA PHE A 111 -14.27 -18.09 3.22
C PHE A 111 -15.67 -18.08 3.86
N ARG A 112 -16.12 -19.21 4.44
CA ARG A 112 -17.45 -19.29 5.07
C ARG A 112 -17.66 -18.28 6.21
N LYS A 113 -16.59 -17.94 6.95
CA LYS A 113 -16.65 -17.00 8.08
C LYS A 113 -16.44 -15.55 7.67
N THR A 114 -15.61 -15.31 6.65
CA THR A 114 -15.11 -13.98 6.32
C THR A 114 -15.39 -13.53 4.89
N GLY A 115 -16.06 -14.36 4.06
CA GLY A 115 -16.39 -13.99 2.68
C GLY A 115 -17.24 -12.71 2.57
N TRP A 116 -18.06 -12.43 3.58
CA TRP A 116 -18.83 -11.19 3.67
C TRP A 116 -17.94 -9.93 3.73
N THR A 117 -16.67 -10.05 4.18
CA THR A 117 -15.74 -8.90 4.23
C THR A 117 -15.39 -8.39 2.83
N LEU A 118 -15.65 -9.15 1.77
CA LEU A 118 -15.52 -8.68 0.38
C LEU A 118 -16.45 -7.51 0.05
N PHE A 119 -17.49 -7.29 0.85
CA PHE A 119 -18.31 -6.09 0.74
C PHE A 119 -17.47 -4.81 0.92
N TYR A 120 -16.43 -4.84 1.76
CA TYR A 120 -15.54 -3.70 1.99
C TYR A 120 -14.77 -3.27 0.73
N PRO A 121 -13.98 -4.11 0.04
CA PRO A 121 -13.34 -3.69 -1.21
C PRO A 121 -14.36 -3.33 -2.30
N ILE A 122 -15.49 -4.04 -2.41
CA ILE A 122 -16.52 -3.74 -3.42
C ILE A 122 -17.10 -2.32 -3.22
N THR A 123 -17.46 -1.95 -1.99
CA THR A 123 -17.96 -0.60 -1.71
C THR A 123 -16.90 0.46 -1.94
N MET A 124 -15.63 0.18 -1.61
CA MET A 124 -14.52 1.08 -1.93
C MET A 124 -14.36 1.28 -3.44
N TRP A 125 -14.44 0.20 -4.23
CA TRP A 125 -14.32 0.26 -5.70
C TRP A 125 -15.42 1.13 -6.31
N ILE A 126 -16.66 0.90 -5.92
CA ILE A 126 -17.80 1.71 -6.37
C ILE A 126 -17.59 3.16 -5.93
N GLY A 127 -17.22 3.39 -4.67
CA GLY A 127 -17.04 4.73 -4.11
C GLY A 127 -15.96 5.54 -4.84
N VAL A 128 -14.77 4.99 -5.09
CA VAL A 128 -13.69 5.75 -5.73
C VAL A 128 -13.95 6.07 -7.20
N VAL A 129 -14.69 5.21 -7.91
CA VAL A 129 -15.15 5.49 -9.28
C VAL A 129 -16.25 6.55 -9.26
N TYR A 130 -17.24 6.41 -8.38
CA TYR A 130 -18.34 7.37 -8.22
C TYR A 130 -17.85 8.77 -7.85
N MET A 131 -16.83 8.87 -7.00
CA MET A 131 -16.22 10.13 -6.57
C MET A 131 -15.26 10.75 -7.61
N ALA A 132 -15.12 10.16 -8.80
CA ALA A 132 -14.20 10.55 -9.85
C ALA A 132 -12.70 10.54 -9.47
N GLU A 133 -12.33 9.77 -8.45
CA GLU A 133 -10.93 9.62 -8.04
C GLU A 133 -10.18 8.58 -8.89
N HIS A 134 -10.89 7.57 -9.43
CA HIS A 134 -10.32 6.50 -10.26
C HIS A 134 -11.22 6.09 -11.41
N TYR A 135 -10.63 5.64 -12.50
CA TYR A 135 -11.32 4.88 -13.54
C TYR A 135 -11.55 3.45 -13.09
N VAL A 136 -12.50 2.77 -13.73
CA VAL A 136 -12.74 1.33 -13.48
C VAL A 136 -11.49 0.50 -13.72
N ILE A 137 -10.72 0.83 -14.76
CA ILE A 137 -9.47 0.12 -15.09
C ILE A 137 -8.42 0.23 -13.97
N ASP A 138 -8.32 1.40 -13.31
CA ASP A 138 -7.36 1.60 -12.20
C ASP A 138 -7.70 0.68 -11.03
N VAL A 139 -9.00 0.52 -10.76
CA VAL A 139 -9.55 -0.35 -9.71
C VAL A 139 -9.25 -1.81 -10.03
N LEU A 140 -9.48 -2.25 -11.26
CA LEU A 140 -9.20 -3.62 -11.70
C LEU A 140 -7.71 -3.95 -11.65
N LEU A 141 -6.86 -3.02 -12.10
CA LEU A 141 -5.41 -3.18 -11.99
C LEU A 141 -4.96 -3.19 -10.52
N GLY A 142 -5.52 -2.34 -9.67
CA GLY A 142 -5.25 -2.38 -8.23
C GLY A 142 -5.62 -3.73 -7.60
N ALA A 143 -6.78 -4.29 -7.96
CA ALA A 143 -7.19 -5.62 -7.53
C ALA A 143 -6.21 -6.72 -8.02
N LEU A 144 -5.77 -6.64 -9.27
CA LEU A 144 -4.79 -7.57 -9.84
C LEU A 144 -3.45 -7.50 -9.07
N TYR A 145 -2.97 -6.31 -8.75
CA TYR A 145 -1.76 -6.11 -7.94
C TYR A 145 -1.90 -6.74 -6.54
N ALA A 146 -3.05 -6.58 -5.90
CA ALA A 146 -3.32 -7.21 -4.60
C ALA A 146 -3.30 -8.74 -4.68
N ILE A 147 -3.91 -9.31 -5.71
CA ILE A 147 -3.92 -10.77 -5.95
C ILE A 147 -2.50 -11.29 -6.18
N ILE A 148 -1.71 -10.60 -7.02
CA ILE A 148 -0.32 -10.99 -7.29
C ILE A 148 0.51 -10.91 -6.01
N ALA A 149 0.44 -9.81 -5.26
CA ALA A 149 1.17 -9.63 -4.02
C ALA A 149 0.79 -10.70 -2.98
N PHE A 150 -0.51 -11.01 -2.87
CA PHE A 150 -1.00 -12.10 -2.04
C PHE A 150 -0.41 -13.45 -2.48
N ALA A 151 -0.51 -13.81 -3.76
CA ALA A 151 -0.01 -15.07 -4.30
C ALA A 151 1.51 -15.22 -4.07
N LEU A 152 2.29 -14.17 -4.32
CA LEU A 152 3.73 -14.16 -4.03
C LEU A 152 4.03 -14.40 -2.55
N SER A 153 3.24 -13.83 -1.65
CA SER A 153 3.39 -14.02 -0.21
C SER A 153 3.06 -15.43 0.27
N GLN A 154 2.25 -16.20 -0.51
CA GLN A 154 1.90 -17.58 -0.21
C GLN A 154 2.90 -18.60 -0.79
N ASN A 155 3.79 -18.17 -1.70
CA ASN A 155 4.83 -19.03 -2.25
C ASN A 155 5.94 -19.26 -1.21
N ASP A 156 5.98 -20.47 -0.64
CA ASP A 156 6.93 -20.84 0.43
C ASP A 156 8.40 -20.76 -0.02
N THR A 157 8.68 -21.15 -1.25
CA THR A 157 10.04 -21.12 -1.80
C THR A 157 10.56 -19.68 -1.89
N LEU A 158 9.77 -18.80 -2.51
CA LEU A 158 10.13 -17.39 -2.66
C LEU A 158 10.22 -16.69 -1.30
N TYR A 159 9.23 -16.90 -0.44
CA TYR A 159 9.19 -16.29 0.88
C TYR A 159 10.39 -16.69 1.73
N ASN A 160 10.74 -17.99 1.78
CA ASN A 160 11.86 -18.50 2.56
C ASN A 160 13.20 -18.04 1.98
N TYR A 161 13.35 -17.97 0.65
CA TYR A 161 14.52 -17.42 -0.01
C TYR A 161 14.76 -15.96 0.40
N LEU A 162 13.74 -15.10 0.28
CA LEU A 162 13.85 -13.69 0.63
C LEU A 162 14.10 -13.48 2.13
N LYS A 163 13.43 -14.24 2.99
CA LYS A 163 13.67 -14.21 4.44
C LYS A 163 15.11 -14.55 4.78
N LYS A 164 15.68 -15.57 4.15
CA LYS A 164 17.09 -15.96 4.34
C LYS A 164 18.04 -14.86 3.87
N THR A 165 17.76 -14.26 2.71
CA THR A 165 18.57 -13.16 2.15
C THR A 165 18.59 -11.94 3.07
N ILE A 166 17.43 -11.50 3.55
CA ILE A 166 17.30 -10.38 4.50
C ILE A 166 18.03 -10.68 5.80
N MET A 167 17.91 -11.90 6.33
CA MET A 167 18.63 -12.33 7.53
C MET A 167 20.14 -12.26 7.34
N ASN A 168 20.65 -12.72 6.21
CA ASN A 168 22.08 -12.67 5.89
C ASN A 168 22.59 -11.23 5.78
N ILE A 169 21.84 -10.33 5.12
CA ILE A 169 22.19 -8.90 5.03
C ILE A 169 22.25 -8.29 6.44
N ARG A 170 21.28 -8.58 7.30
CA ARG A 170 21.25 -8.10 8.69
C ARG A 170 22.45 -8.58 9.48
N ILE A 171 22.78 -9.87 9.40
CA ILE A 171 23.94 -10.45 10.11
C ILE A 171 25.24 -9.80 9.62
N ASN A 172 25.43 -9.67 8.30
CA ASN A 172 26.61 -9.06 7.71
C ASN A 172 26.73 -7.57 8.10
N GLY A 173 25.61 -6.84 8.11
CA GLY A 173 25.58 -5.45 8.58
C GLY A 173 25.99 -5.30 10.05
N LEU A 174 25.44 -6.14 10.93
CA LEU A 174 25.79 -6.12 12.36
C LEU A 174 27.26 -6.51 12.62
N THR A 175 27.80 -7.48 11.89
CA THR A 175 29.20 -7.86 12.00
C THR A 175 30.15 -6.76 11.50
N LYS A 176 29.75 -6.00 10.46
CA LYS A 176 30.51 -4.86 9.96
C LYS A 176 30.55 -3.74 11.00
N ILE A 177 29.41 -3.35 11.56
CA ILE A 177 29.31 -2.33 12.61
C ILE A 177 30.17 -2.70 13.84
N LYS A 178 30.10 -3.97 14.26
CA LYS A 178 30.90 -4.45 15.39
C LYS A 178 32.39 -4.37 15.13
N LYS A 179 32.86 -4.68 13.90
CA LYS A 179 34.27 -4.55 13.51
C LYS A 179 34.72 -3.08 13.50
N GLU A 180 33.90 -2.19 12.94
CA GLU A 180 34.20 -0.74 12.88
C GLU A 180 34.20 -0.09 14.27
N GLY A 181 33.27 -0.48 15.14
CA GLY A 181 33.21 -0.04 16.54
C GLY A 181 34.44 -0.49 17.34
N ASN A 182 34.90 -1.74 17.18
CA ASN A 182 36.10 -2.24 17.82
C ASN A 182 37.37 -1.53 17.28
N PHE A 183 37.38 -1.18 15.98
CA PHE A 183 38.51 -0.47 15.38
C PHE A 183 38.65 0.98 15.89
N LYS A 184 37.50 1.68 16.07
CA LYS A 184 37.53 3.03 16.69
C LYS A 184 37.98 3.00 18.14
N SER A 185 37.47 2.09 18.94
CA SER A 185 37.88 1.90 20.34
C SER A 185 39.38 1.57 20.47
N PHE A 186 39.93 0.79 19.55
CA PHE A 186 41.37 0.45 19.54
C PHE A 186 42.25 1.65 19.14
N LYS A 187 41.78 2.51 18.24
CA LYS A 187 42.49 3.75 17.89
C LYS A 187 42.50 4.77 19.05
N GLU A 188 41.35 4.97 19.67
CA GLU A 188 41.23 5.88 20.80
C GLU A 188 42.05 5.43 22.03
N ALA A 189 42.23 4.10 22.20
CA ALA A 189 43.05 3.55 23.29
C ALA A 189 44.58 3.68 23.06
N ASN A 190 45.03 3.95 21.82
CA ASN A 190 46.47 4.06 21.48
C ASN A 190 46.90 5.51 21.22
N GLU A 191 46.01 6.49 21.38
CA GLU A 191 46.35 7.94 21.27
C GLU A 191 46.64 8.58 22.63
N TYR A 192 46.78 7.80 23.71
CA TYR A 192 47.29 8.21 25.04
C TYR A 192 48.55 7.39 25.33
#